data_7d1d43e76d3b4da2bb988381eaf0e076
#
_entry.id   7d1d43e76d3b4da2bb988381eaf0e076
#
_cell.length_a   1.000
_cell.length_b   1.000
_cell.length_c   1.000
_cell.angle_alpha   90.00
_cell.angle_beta   90.00
_cell.angle_gamma   90.00
#
_symmetry.space_group_name_H-M   'P 1'
#
loop_
_entity.id
_entity.type
_entity.pdbx_description
1 polymer ?
#
loop_
_entity_poly.entity_id
_entity_poly.type
_entity_poly.pdbx_seq_one_letter_code
_entity_poly.pdbx_strand_id
1 'polypeptide(L)'
;MYKRQVRSKSEVIIANELISADIKFKYEEMFNRDGHQCLPDFTFVDLSDEIIIWEHLGMLTVPEYKTSWEKKLKFYNSIGFIEGENLFTTHDHENGSIDTTEIMKVIDKIKNLVE
;
A
#
# COMPACT_ATOMS: atom_id res chain seq x y z
N MET A 1 14.74 -2.43 -19.22
CA MET A 1 14.58 -2.35 -17.79
C MET A 1 13.47 -1.38 -17.43
N TYR A 2 12.73 -1.73 -16.45
CA TYR A 2 11.73 -0.86 -15.95
C TYR A 2 12.32 0.39 -15.31
N LYS A 3 11.78 1.52 -15.63
CA LYS A 3 12.31 2.80 -15.20
C LYS A 3 11.33 3.63 -14.40
N ARG A 4 10.26 3.02 -13.94
CA ARG A 4 9.28 3.77 -13.20
C ARG A 4 9.90 4.33 -11.93
N GLN A 5 9.70 5.59 -11.71
CA GLN A 5 10.17 6.24 -10.50
C GLN A 5 9.08 6.20 -9.45
N VAL A 6 9.50 6.07 -8.20
CA VAL A 6 8.60 6.20 -7.07
C VAL A 6 8.16 7.65 -7.01
N ARG A 7 6.85 7.89 -6.89
CA ARG A 7 6.26 9.22 -7.11
C ARG A 7 6.41 10.20 -5.97
N SER A 8 6.55 9.73 -4.75
CA SER A 8 6.59 10.62 -3.61
C SER A 8 7.71 10.23 -2.67
N LYS A 9 8.10 11.19 -1.81
CA LYS A 9 9.08 10.97 -0.78
C LYS A 9 8.67 9.83 0.14
N SER A 10 7.40 9.80 0.52
CA SER A 10 6.89 8.77 1.42
C SER A 10 7.01 7.39 0.81
N GLU A 11 6.72 7.26 -0.48
CA GLU A 11 6.83 5.98 -1.16
C GLU A 11 8.28 5.53 -1.29
N VAL A 12 9.22 6.47 -1.49
CA VAL A 12 10.65 6.16 -1.47
C VAL A 12 11.06 5.59 -0.11
N ILE A 13 10.60 6.23 0.97
CA ILE A 13 10.91 5.77 2.32
C ILE A 13 10.34 4.38 2.56
N ILE A 14 9.08 4.15 2.16
CA ILE A 14 8.46 2.84 2.29
C ILE A 14 9.27 1.78 1.54
N ALA A 15 9.61 2.05 0.29
CA ALA A 15 10.38 1.12 -0.52
C ALA A 15 11.73 0.81 0.13
N ASN A 16 12.43 1.82 0.62
CA ASN A 16 13.73 1.64 1.26
C ASN A 16 13.62 0.82 2.53
N GLU A 17 12.59 1.06 3.35
CA GLU A 17 12.38 0.30 4.56
C GLU A 17 12.00 -1.15 4.29
N LEU A 18 11.22 -1.40 3.24
CA LEU A 18 10.89 -2.76 2.82
C LEU A 18 12.15 -3.51 2.37
N ILE A 19 13.02 -2.84 1.62
CA ILE A 19 14.28 -3.42 1.18
C ILE A 19 15.16 -3.74 2.40
N SER A 20 15.26 -2.81 3.35
CA SER A 20 16.03 -3.00 4.57
C SER A 20 15.52 -4.16 5.42
N ALA A 21 14.21 -4.38 5.41
CA ALA A 21 13.59 -5.47 6.16
C ALA A 21 13.61 -6.80 5.40
N ASP A 22 14.18 -6.81 4.20
CA ASP A 22 14.26 -7.99 3.33
C ASP A 22 12.87 -8.53 2.98
N ILE A 23 11.92 -7.63 2.76
CA ILE A 23 10.56 -7.99 2.34
C ILE A 23 10.44 -7.78 0.83
N LYS A 24 10.03 -8.82 0.13
CA LYS A 24 9.81 -8.74 -1.31
C LYS A 24 8.49 -8.04 -1.59
N PHE A 25 8.51 -7.13 -2.56
CA PHE A 25 7.30 -6.39 -2.92
C PHE A 25 7.32 -6.03 -4.40
N LYS A 26 6.15 -5.68 -4.91
CA LYS A 26 6.00 -5.10 -6.25
C LYS A 26 5.43 -3.71 -6.10
N TYR A 27 5.95 -2.79 -6.89
CA TYR A 27 5.54 -1.39 -6.85
C TYR A 27 4.72 -1.06 -8.11
N GLU A 28 3.49 -0.56 -7.90
CA GLU A 28 2.58 -0.17 -8.98
C GLU A 28 2.44 -1.25 -10.06
N GLU A 29 2.35 -2.50 -9.63
CA GLU A 29 2.16 -3.60 -10.56
C GLU A 29 0.69 -4.02 -10.59
N MET A 30 0.13 -4.10 -11.80
CA MET A 30 -1.26 -4.45 -11.98
C MET A 30 -1.48 -5.94 -11.77
N PHE A 31 -2.58 -6.29 -11.12
CA PHE A 31 -3.04 -7.67 -11.05
C PHE A 31 -4.55 -7.73 -11.25
N ASN A 32 -5.07 -8.89 -11.60
CA ASN A 32 -6.50 -9.11 -11.77
C ASN A 32 -7.05 -9.92 -10.60
N ARG A 33 -8.22 -9.52 -10.11
CA ARG A 33 -8.96 -10.26 -9.09
C ARG A 33 -10.43 -10.25 -9.49
N ASP A 34 -11.00 -11.45 -9.68
CA ASP A 34 -12.41 -11.61 -10.02
C ASP A 34 -12.84 -10.77 -11.23
N GLY A 35 -11.96 -10.69 -12.25
CA GLY A 35 -12.22 -9.92 -13.45
C GLY A 35 -11.94 -8.43 -13.33
N HIS A 36 -11.48 -7.98 -12.18
CA HIS A 36 -11.16 -6.57 -11.95
C HIS A 36 -9.66 -6.32 -11.96
N GLN A 37 -9.26 -5.24 -12.63
CA GLN A 37 -7.85 -4.82 -12.64
C GLN A 37 -7.57 -3.96 -11.42
N CYS A 38 -6.49 -4.29 -10.70
CA CYS A 38 -6.06 -3.57 -9.51
C CYS A 38 -4.64 -3.08 -9.71
N LEU A 39 -4.38 -1.81 -9.31
CA LEU A 39 -3.05 -1.21 -9.42
C LEU A 39 -2.71 -0.51 -8.11
N PRO A 40 -2.41 -1.27 -7.05
CA PRO A 40 -2.05 -0.67 -5.78
C PRO A 40 -0.62 -0.14 -5.78
N ASP A 41 -0.28 0.68 -4.76
CA ASP A 41 1.06 1.21 -4.64
C ASP A 41 2.08 0.10 -4.40
N PHE A 42 1.81 -0.77 -3.44
CA PHE A 42 2.68 -1.91 -3.11
C PHE A 42 1.86 -3.17 -2.95
N THR A 43 2.40 -4.28 -3.43
CA THR A 43 1.79 -5.59 -3.23
C THR A 43 2.82 -6.57 -2.68
N PHE A 44 2.33 -7.53 -1.92
CA PHE A 44 3.10 -8.59 -1.29
C PHE A 44 2.34 -9.89 -1.43
N VAL A 45 3.05 -11.00 -1.24
CA VAL A 45 2.42 -12.33 -1.24
C VAL A 45 2.69 -12.94 0.14
N ASP A 46 1.63 -13.38 0.81
CA ASP A 46 1.77 -13.98 2.14
C ASP A 46 2.16 -15.46 2.03
N LEU A 47 2.26 -16.11 3.20
CA LEU A 47 2.68 -17.52 3.26
C LEU A 47 1.66 -18.47 2.63
N SER A 48 0.44 -18.00 2.39
CA SER A 48 -0.62 -18.79 1.74
C SER A 48 -0.81 -18.44 0.27
N ASP A 49 0.14 -17.73 -0.33
CA ASP A 49 0.08 -17.23 -1.70
C ASP A 49 -1.04 -16.21 -1.94
N GLU A 50 -1.51 -15.57 -0.88
CA GLU A 50 -2.54 -14.53 -1.00
C GLU A 50 -1.89 -13.15 -1.13
N ILE A 51 -2.55 -12.27 -1.88
CA ILE A 51 -2.04 -10.93 -2.14
C ILE A 51 -2.37 -10.01 -0.96
N ILE A 52 -1.39 -9.23 -0.54
CA ILE A 52 -1.53 -8.15 0.44
C ILE A 52 -1.28 -6.84 -0.26
N ILE A 53 -2.08 -5.83 0.04
CA ILE A 53 -1.98 -4.50 -0.57
C ILE A 53 -1.58 -3.47 0.48
N TRP A 54 -0.72 -2.56 0.11
CA TRP A 54 -0.41 -1.35 0.90
C TRP A 54 -0.59 -0.14 0.01
N GLU A 55 -1.49 0.76 0.41
CA GLU A 55 -1.72 2.03 -0.27
C GLU A 55 -1.24 3.17 0.62
N HIS A 56 -0.45 4.06 0.07
CA HIS A 56 -0.02 5.26 0.79
C HIS A 56 -0.85 6.45 0.31
N LEU A 57 -1.54 7.10 1.26
CA LEU A 57 -2.49 8.17 0.99
C LEU A 57 -1.85 9.50 1.36
N GLY A 58 -1.65 10.37 0.39
CA GLY A 58 -0.91 11.60 0.63
C GLY A 58 -1.75 12.82 0.95
N MET A 59 -2.99 12.86 0.50
CA MET A 59 -3.75 14.10 0.47
C MET A 59 -5.17 13.95 1.02
N LEU A 60 -5.31 13.29 2.16
CA LEU A 60 -6.64 13.03 2.74
C LEU A 60 -7.37 14.29 3.17
N THR A 61 -6.66 15.42 3.31
CA THR A 61 -7.28 16.70 3.61
C THR A 61 -7.96 17.34 2.40
N VAL A 62 -7.66 16.84 1.19
CA VAL A 62 -8.31 17.32 -0.03
C VAL A 62 -9.59 16.52 -0.25
N PRO A 63 -10.77 17.16 -0.26
CA PRO A 63 -12.05 16.44 -0.32
C PRO A 63 -12.19 15.50 -1.53
N GLU A 64 -11.74 15.91 -2.70
CA GLU A 64 -11.80 15.09 -3.90
C GLU A 64 -10.94 13.84 -3.78
N TYR A 65 -9.77 13.98 -3.19
CA TYR A 65 -8.86 12.86 -2.98
C TYR A 65 -9.47 11.88 -1.98
N LYS A 66 -10.02 12.40 -0.89
CA LYS A 66 -10.66 11.57 0.14
C LYS A 66 -11.84 10.79 -0.46
N THR A 67 -12.66 11.44 -1.27
CA THR A 67 -13.80 10.80 -1.91
C THR A 67 -13.34 9.69 -2.86
N SER A 68 -12.30 9.95 -3.65
CA SER A 68 -11.72 8.94 -4.54
C SER A 68 -11.21 7.72 -3.76
N TRP A 69 -10.55 7.96 -2.63
CA TRP A 69 -10.07 6.88 -1.80
C TRP A 69 -11.22 6.05 -1.21
N GLU A 70 -12.27 6.72 -0.74
CA GLU A 70 -13.43 6.02 -0.19
C GLU A 70 -14.08 5.10 -1.21
N LYS A 71 -14.16 5.52 -2.47
CA LYS A 71 -14.66 4.67 -3.55
C LYS A 71 -13.73 3.49 -3.80
N LYS A 72 -12.44 3.73 -3.82
CA LYS A 72 -11.44 2.68 -4.02
C LYS A 72 -11.48 1.67 -2.88
N LEU A 73 -11.64 2.15 -1.65
CA LEU A 73 -11.74 1.28 -0.48
C LEU A 73 -12.97 0.36 -0.58
N LYS A 74 -14.12 0.91 -0.97
CA LYS A 74 -15.31 0.09 -1.18
C LYS A 74 -15.08 -0.96 -2.24
N PHE A 75 -14.42 -0.59 -3.34
CA PHE A 75 -14.07 -1.53 -4.38
C PHE A 75 -13.18 -2.66 -3.84
N TYR A 76 -12.11 -2.31 -3.13
CA TYR A 76 -11.24 -3.32 -2.54
C TYR A 76 -12.01 -4.25 -1.59
N ASN A 77 -12.87 -3.70 -0.75
CA ASN A 77 -13.67 -4.50 0.16
C ASN A 77 -14.56 -5.48 -0.59
N SER A 78 -15.10 -5.05 -1.73
CA SER A 78 -16.00 -5.90 -2.52
C SER A 78 -15.29 -7.09 -3.15
N ILE A 79 -13.99 -7.05 -3.31
CA ILE A 79 -13.21 -8.15 -3.88
C ILE A 79 -12.32 -8.83 -2.85
N GLY A 80 -12.61 -8.64 -1.57
CA GLY A 80 -11.99 -9.42 -0.50
C GLY A 80 -10.80 -8.78 0.21
N PHE A 81 -10.49 -7.52 -0.07
CA PHE A 81 -9.41 -6.82 0.65
C PHE A 81 -9.98 -6.04 1.81
N ILE A 82 -9.56 -6.37 3.01
CA ILE A 82 -10.07 -5.81 4.26
C ILE A 82 -8.94 -5.10 5.00
N GLU A 83 -9.16 -3.84 5.35
CA GLU A 83 -8.15 -3.06 6.04
C GLU A 83 -7.78 -3.70 7.38
N GLY A 84 -6.49 -3.82 7.65
CA GLY A 84 -5.97 -4.47 8.84
C GLY A 84 -5.71 -5.95 8.67
N GLU A 85 -6.20 -6.57 7.61
CA GLU A 85 -6.00 -8.00 7.34
C GLU A 85 -5.08 -8.22 6.15
N ASN A 86 -5.50 -7.79 4.97
CA ASN A 86 -4.73 -7.92 3.73
C ASN A 86 -4.67 -6.61 2.93
N LEU A 87 -5.11 -5.53 3.54
CA LEU A 87 -5.04 -4.18 2.99
C LEU A 87 -4.56 -3.25 4.09
N PHE A 88 -3.46 -2.55 3.83
CA PHE A 88 -2.89 -1.62 4.80
C PHE A 88 -2.79 -0.24 4.18
N THR A 89 -3.00 0.79 5.00
CA THR A 89 -2.91 2.17 4.54
C THR A 89 -2.03 2.98 5.48
N THR A 90 -1.31 3.91 4.91
CA THR A 90 -0.61 4.96 5.66
C THR A 90 -0.92 6.27 4.96
N HIS A 91 -0.71 7.38 5.66
CA HIS A 91 -0.94 8.70 5.06
C HIS A 91 0.04 9.70 5.63
N ASP A 92 0.27 10.77 4.87
CA ASP A 92 1.08 11.87 5.35
C ASP A 92 0.25 12.74 6.30
N HIS A 93 0.93 13.48 7.18
CA HIS A 93 0.26 14.46 8.03
C HIS A 93 -0.26 15.62 7.20
N GLU A 94 -1.17 16.42 7.79
CA GLU A 94 -1.76 17.56 7.11
C GLU A 94 -0.73 18.55 6.59
N ASN A 95 0.39 18.70 7.30
CA ASN A 95 1.45 19.60 6.88
C ASN A 95 2.40 18.99 5.84
N GLY A 96 2.08 17.80 5.36
CA GLY A 96 2.90 17.09 4.37
C GLY A 96 4.05 16.30 4.95
N SER A 97 4.22 16.29 6.28
CA SER A 97 5.29 15.51 6.89
C SER A 97 4.95 14.03 6.88
N ILE A 98 6.01 13.21 6.91
CA ILE A 98 5.91 11.76 6.79
C ILE A 98 5.76 11.13 8.18
N ASP A 99 4.83 10.18 8.31
CA ASP A 99 4.64 9.45 9.56
C ASP A 99 5.42 8.15 9.53
N THR A 100 6.69 8.21 9.90
CA THR A 100 7.57 7.04 9.86
C THR A 100 7.16 5.99 10.88
N THR A 101 6.56 6.40 12.00
CA THR A 101 6.08 5.46 13.02
C THR A 101 4.98 4.55 12.46
N GLU A 102 4.02 5.13 11.78
CA GLU A 102 2.94 4.34 11.16
C GLU A 102 3.47 3.45 10.04
N ILE A 103 4.42 3.94 9.26
CA ILE A 103 5.06 3.15 8.22
C ILE A 103 5.73 1.91 8.82
N MET A 104 6.49 2.08 9.90
CA MET A 104 7.17 0.96 10.54
C MET A 104 6.20 -0.04 11.15
N LYS A 105 5.07 0.42 11.69
CA LYS A 105 4.04 -0.47 12.21
C LYS A 105 3.47 -1.36 11.10
N VAL A 106 3.22 -0.80 9.92
CA VAL A 106 2.71 -1.56 8.80
C VAL A 106 3.74 -2.57 8.32
N ILE A 107 5.01 -2.15 8.25
CA ILE A 107 6.10 -3.04 7.85
C ILE A 107 6.18 -4.25 8.78
N ASP A 108 6.08 -4.03 10.10
CA ASP A 108 6.09 -5.14 11.06
C ASP A 108 4.93 -6.09 10.83
N LYS A 109 3.74 -5.57 10.58
CA LYS A 109 2.57 -6.41 10.33
C LYS A 109 2.74 -7.23 9.06
N ILE A 110 3.22 -6.60 7.98
CA ILE A 110 3.44 -7.29 6.72
C ILE A 110 4.52 -8.36 6.87
N LYS A 111 5.60 -8.02 7.57
CA LYS A 111 6.69 -8.97 7.81
C LYS A 111 6.17 -10.24 8.47
N ASN A 112 5.29 -10.11 9.46
CA ASN A 112 4.69 -11.26 10.13
C ASN A 112 3.81 -12.09 9.19
N LEU A 113 3.22 -11.48 8.19
CA LEU A 113 2.34 -12.17 7.25
C LEU A 113 3.13 -12.91 6.15
N VAL A 114 4.30 -12.41 5.77
CA VAL A 114 5.08 -12.97 4.66
C VAL A 114 6.21 -13.89 5.15
N GLU A 115 6.50 -13.87 6.41
CA GLU A 115 7.47 -14.76 7.05
C GLU A 115 6.75 -15.77 7.95
#